data_b7044af9431f937350bcedaa37b8b88f
#
_entry.id   b7044af9431f937350bcedaa37b8b88f
#
_cell.length_a   1.000
_cell.length_b   1.000
_cell.length_c   1.000
_cell.angle_alpha   90.00
_cell.angle_beta   90.00
_cell.angle_gamma   90.00
#
_symmetry.space_group_name_H-M   'P 1'
#
loop_
_entity.id
_entity.type
_entity.pdbx_description
1 polymer ?
#
loop_
_entity_poly.entity_id
_entity_poly.type
_entity_poly.pdbx_seq_one_letter_code
_entity_poly.pdbx_strand_id
1 'polypeptide(L)'
;LVELSRRDRVTIFISTHFMNEAERCDRMSMMHAGKVLDSDAPAALVAKRGAQTLEEAFIGYLVEAGGGTPGQTGDDAAPAQPRADGHRDARRKPFSLQRMISYVWREALELQRDPVRATLALVGSLLLMFVVGYGISLDVEDLRYAVLDHDQTSLSRSYAMSLEGSRYFIERAPLADYEELDRRMRSGELALAIEIPPGFARDVLRGNSVQVGAWFDGAMPTRAETIQGYLQGIHLHWLAEQARERFGMQLASPIAIESRYRYNPDVRSLPAMVPAVVPLLLLILPAMLTALAVVREKESGSITNLYVTPVTRSEFLLGKQLPYVALAMLNFLAMALLAVTVFGVPITGSFLALTLAALIFTTVSTGFGLLASTVTRSQIASMFLVVVGTVIPVTQFAGLVDPISSLEGVGRVVGETYPASHMIAISRGVFSKALHLRDLGGALWSLLLAVPVVLGLAIALTRKQER
;
A
#
# COMPACT_ATOMS: atom_id res chain seq x y z
N LEU A 1 27.10 28.03 10.98
CA LEU A 1 28.19 27.10 11.24
C LEU A 1 29.11 27.60 12.35
N VAL A 2 29.60 28.87 12.28
CA VAL A 2 30.45 29.47 13.29
C VAL A 2 29.78 29.49 14.68
N GLU A 3 28.48 29.79 14.73
CA GLU A 3 27.70 29.78 15.96
C GLU A 3 27.58 28.38 16.58
N LEU A 4 27.31 27.36 15.75
CA LEU A 4 27.28 25.95 16.15
C LEU A 4 28.62 25.47 16.69
N SER A 5 29.72 25.86 16.02
CA SER A 5 31.07 25.48 16.48
C SER A 5 31.39 26.09 17.81
N ARG A 6 31.07 27.37 18.04
CA ARG A 6 31.42 28.10 19.29
C ARG A 6 30.46 27.81 20.43
N ARG A 7 29.17 27.71 20.18
CA ARG A 7 28.15 27.48 21.20
C ARG A 7 28.08 26.02 21.62
N ASP A 8 28.05 25.11 20.64
CA ASP A 8 27.81 23.68 20.88
C ASP A 8 29.13 22.87 20.89
N ARG A 9 30.28 23.54 20.79
CA ARG A 9 31.65 22.96 20.79
C ARG A 9 31.82 21.83 19.77
N VAL A 10 31.16 21.94 18.60
CA VAL A 10 31.25 20.98 17.54
C VAL A 10 32.43 21.33 16.64
N THR A 11 33.31 20.38 16.38
CA THR A 11 34.36 20.54 15.38
C THR A 11 33.77 20.39 13.98
N ILE A 12 33.83 21.45 13.17
CA ILE A 12 33.30 21.45 11.81
C ILE A 12 34.45 21.47 10.84
N PHE A 13 34.50 20.46 9.96
CA PHE A 13 35.49 20.39 8.88
C PHE A 13 34.79 20.75 7.56
N ILE A 14 35.32 21.78 6.88
CA ILE A 14 34.76 22.29 5.61
C ILE A 14 35.84 22.24 4.55
N SER A 15 35.51 21.73 3.38
CA SER A 15 36.33 21.89 2.15
C SER A 15 35.65 22.94 1.28
N THR A 16 36.37 24.01 1.01
CA THR A 16 35.89 25.13 0.18
C THR A 16 36.96 25.61 -0.76
N HIS A 17 36.57 26.22 -1.87
CA HIS A 17 37.46 26.94 -2.77
C HIS A 17 37.23 28.46 -2.72
N PHE A 18 36.32 28.89 -1.84
CA PHE A 18 36.03 30.31 -1.60
C PHE A 18 36.86 30.84 -0.42
N MET A 19 37.78 31.79 -0.71
CA MET A 19 38.70 32.31 0.29
C MET A 19 37.98 33.13 1.38
N ASN A 20 36.90 33.83 1.03
CA ASN A 20 36.07 34.57 1.99
C ASN A 20 35.34 33.68 3.01
N GLU A 21 35.08 32.41 2.67
CA GLU A 21 34.56 31.45 3.63
C GLU A 21 35.68 30.91 4.52
N ALA A 22 36.83 30.64 3.94
CA ALA A 22 38.00 30.14 4.61
C ALA A 22 38.55 31.14 5.68
N GLU A 23 38.41 32.43 5.46
CA GLU A 23 38.78 33.50 6.42
C GLU A 23 38.03 33.41 7.76
N ARG A 24 36.85 32.76 7.75
CA ARG A 24 36.01 32.63 8.96
C ARG A 24 36.35 31.36 9.78
N CYS A 25 37.27 30.53 9.30
CA CYS A 25 37.70 29.31 9.97
C CYS A 25 38.75 29.63 11.04
N ASP A 26 38.75 28.85 12.12
CA ASP A 26 39.76 28.99 13.18
C ASP A 26 41.15 28.49 12.71
N ARG A 27 41.15 27.50 11.79
CA ARG A 27 42.35 26.95 11.18
C ARG A 27 42.01 26.46 9.79
N MET A 28 42.94 26.58 8.85
CA MET A 28 42.83 26.06 7.49
C MET A 28 44.08 25.38 7.04
N SER A 29 43.95 24.46 6.08
CA SER A 29 45.02 23.83 5.37
C SER A 29 44.92 24.14 3.88
N MET A 30 45.92 24.78 3.32
CA MET A 30 46.01 25.03 1.88
C MET A 30 46.52 23.78 1.18
N MET A 31 45.86 23.35 0.11
CA MET A 31 46.18 22.13 -0.62
C MET A 31 46.35 22.40 -2.12
N HIS A 32 47.37 21.79 -2.71
CA HIS A 32 47.58 21.77 -4.14
C HIS A 32 48.17 20.42 -4.60
N ALA A 33 47.65 19.89 -5.71
CA ALA A 33 48.11 18.64 -6.31
C ALA A 33 48.23 17.46 -5.30
N GLY A 34 47.28 17.37 -4.34
CA GLY A 34 47.23 16.30 -3.35
C GLY A 34 48.21 16.47 -2.16
N LYS A 35 48.89 17.60 -2.07
CA LYS A 35 49.80 17.94 -0.96
C LYS A 35 49.29 19.10 -0.16
N VAL A 36 49.48 19.07 1.17
CA VAL A 36 49.24 20.22 2.02
C VAL A 36 50.42 21.17 1.89
N LEU A 37 50.16 22.41 1.49
CA LEU A 37 51.20 23.45 1.31
C LEU A 37 51.58 24.08 2.63
N ASP A 38 50.59 24.49 3.42
CA ASP A 38 50.73 24.99 4.79
C ASP A 38 49.42 24.83 5.55
N SER A 39 49.48 24.87 6.88
CA SER A 39 48.32 24.70 7.75
C SER A 39 48.46 25.56 8.98
N ASP A 40 47.62 26.63 9.08
CA ASP A 40 47.62 27.55 10.19
C ASP A 40 46.27 28.35 10.26
N ALA A 41 46.14 29.29 11.18
CA ALA A 41 45.07 30.25 11.17
C ALA A 41 45.16 31.14 9.90
N PRO A 42 44.02 31.55 9.31
CA PRO A 42 44.03 32.36 8.07
C PRO A 42 44.93 33.61 8.16
N ALA A 43 44.84 34.35 9.25
CA ALA A 43 45.66 35.54 9.49
C ALA A 43 47.16 35.24 9.59
N ALA A 44 47.53 34.08 10.15
CA ALA A 44 48.92 33.65 10.25
C ALA A 44 49.51 33.27 8.88
N LEU A 45 48.68 32.63 8.02
CA LEU A 45 49.09 32.29 6.64
C LEU A 45 49.32 33.53 5.79
N VAL A 46 48.50 34.57 5.92
CA VAL A 46 48.69 35.86 5.27
C VAL A 46 49.96 36.54 5.77
N ALA A 47 50.16 36.58 7.09
CA ALA A 47 51.36 37.18 7.67
C ALA A 47 52.66 36.47 7.30
N LYS A 48 52.69 35.14 7.23
CA LYS A 48 53.84 34.33 6.80
C LYS A 48 54.33 34.68 5.41
N ARG A 49 53.41 35.11 4.52
CA ARG A 49 53.71 35.49 3.14
C ARG A 49 53.86 37.01 2.91
N GLY A 50 53.59 37.80 3.92
CA GLY A 50 53.59 39.26 3.74
C GLY A 50 52.53 39.76 2.75
N ALA A 51 51.47 38.95 2.53
CA ALA A 51 50.38 39.26 1.61
C ALA A 51 49.35 40.19 2.28
N GLN A 52 48.53 40.86 1.50
CA GLN A 52 47.46 41.70 2.03
C GLN A 52 46.14 40.93 2.20
N THR A 53 45.96 39.85 1.40
CA THR A 53 44.76 39.06 1.40
C THR A 53 45.08 37.55 1.47
N LEU A 54 44.11 36.74 1.91
CA LEU A 54 44.25 35.29 1.93
C LEU A 54 44.42 34.69 0.53
N GLU A 55 43.75 35.30 -0.47
CA GLU A 55 43.84 34.92 -1.87
C GLU A 55 45.26 35.18 -2.42
N GLU A 56 45.87 36.33 -2.13
CA GLU A 56 47.22 36.64 -2.52
C GLU A 56 48.25 35.70 -1.84
N ALA A 57 48.05 35.40 -0.57
CA ALA A 57 48.85 34.40 0.15
C ALA A 57 48.77 33.02 -0.53
N PHE A 58 47.58 32.59 -0.90
CA PHE A 58 47.37 31.30 -1.59
C PHE A 58 48.05 31.26 -2.95
N ILE A 59 47.94 32.33 -3.74
CA ILE A 59 48.65 32.43 -5.02
C ILE A 59 50.19 32.34 -4.79
N GLY A 60 50.71 33.00 -3.77
CA GLY A 60 52.11 32.90 -3.39
C GLY A 60 52.58 31.49 -3.02
N TYR A 61 51.74 30.71 -2.30
CA TYR A 61 52.01 29.31 -2.00
C TYR A 61 51.95 28.44 -3.27
N LEU A 62 51.01 28.71 -4.18
CA LEU A 62 50.91 28.00 -5.47
C LEU A 62 52.11 28.23 -6.37
N VAL A 63 52.56 29.47 -6.49
CA VAL A 63 53.74 29.83 -7.31
C VAL A 63 54.99 29.13 -6.76
N GLU A 64 55.20 29.10 -5.47
CA GLU A 64 56.35 28.40 -4.86
C GLU A 64 56.24 26.87 -5.06
N ALA A 65 55.05 26.30 -4.92
CA ALA A 65 54.82 24.86 -5.10
C ALA A 65 54.91 24.43 -6.58
N GLY A 66 54.58 25.34 -7.52
CA GLY A 66 54.57 25.09 -8.96
C GLY A 66 55.83 25.47 -9.74
N GLY A 67 56.78 26.18 -9.12
CA GLY A 67 58.08 26.55 -9.73
C GLY A 67 58.01 27.46 -10.95
N GLY A 68 56.93 28.29 -11.12
CA GLY A 68 56.73 29.12 -12.31
C GLY A 68 56.37 30.54 -11.99
N THR A 69 57.10 31.53 -12.53
CA THR A 69 56.88 32.96 -12.50
C THR A 69 55.57 33.33 -13.24
N PRO A 70 54.77 34.29 -12.75
CA PRO A 70 53.59 34.75 -13.45
C PRO A 70 54.00 35.66 -14.61
N GLY A 71 53.89 35.19 -15.82
CA GLY A 71 54.04 36.04 -16.99
C GLY A 71 54.77 35.40 -18.17
N GLN A 72 54.11 34.48 -18.84
CA GLN A 72 54.23 34.28 -20.29
C GLN A 72 53.07 33.42 -20.79
N THR A 73 52.11 34.05 -21.41
CA THR A 73 51.18 33.44 -22.36
C THR A 73 52.04 32.97 -23.56
N GLY A 74 52.31 31.70 -23.58
CA GLY A 74 52.91 31.01 -24.72
C GLY A 74 52.02 29.82 -25.04
N ASP A 75 51.28 29.94 -26.15
CA ASP A 75 50.70 28.78 -26.84
C ASP A 75 51.81 27.76 -27.10
N ASP A 76 51.43 26.49 -27.09
CA ASP A 76 52.24 25.29 -27.32
C ASP A 76 52.88 24.62 -26.09
N ALA A 77 52.06 24.07 -25.22
CA ALA A 77 52.42 22.85 -24.53
C ALA A 77 51.15 22.00 -24.39
N ALA A 78 51.07 20.96 -25.20
CA ALA A 78 50.10 19.89 -25.03
C ALA A 78 50.08 19.46 -23.55
N PRO A 79 48.91 19.30 -22.92
CA PRO A 79 48.86 18.89 -21.54
C PRO A 79 49.61 17.58 -21.38
N ALA A 80 50.70 17.63 -20.59
CA ALA A 80 51.38 16.42 -20.17
C ALA A 80 50.34 15.51 -19.52
N GLN A 81 50.00 14.47 -20.23
CA GLN A 81 49.16 13.41 -19.68
C GLN A 81 49.80 12.96 -18.36
N PRO A 82 49.06 12.93 -17.26
CA PRO A 82 49.57 12.32 -16.03
C PRO A 82 50.01 10.92 -16.42
N ARG A 83 51.32 10.65 -16.29
CA ARG A 83 51.83 9.28 -16.37
C ARG A 83 50.96 8.49 -15.41
N ALA A 84 50.13 7.64 -15.96
CA ALA A 84 49.44 6.59 -15.26
C ALA A 84 50.51 5.65 -14.70
N ASP A 85 51.07 6.03 -13.54
CA ASP A 85 51.72 5.05 -12.70
C ASP A 85 50.66 3.99 -12.42
N GLY A 86 51.00 2.79 -12.85
CA GLY A 86 50.14 1.63 -12.94
C GLY A 86 49.36 1.33 -11.65
N HIS A 87 48.34 2.14 -11.39
CA HIS A 87 47.22 1.65 -10.67
C HIS A 87 46.56 0.66 -11.62
N ARG A 88 47.02 -0.61 -11.47
CA ARG A 88 46.28 -1.76 -11.96
C ARG A 88 44.80 -1.39 -11.89
N ASP A 89 44.16 -1.36 -13.06
CA ASP A 89 42.72 -1.49 -13.17
C ASP A 89 42.34 -2.74 -12.37
N ALA A 90 42.19 -2.56 -11.05
CA ALA A 90 41.45 -3.49 -10.24
C ALA A 90 40.09 -3.46 -10.91
N ARG A 91 39.81 -4.42 -11.80
CA ARG A 91 38.51 -4.66 -12.43
C ARG A 91 37.46 -4.35 -11.37
N ARG A 92 36.90 -3.16 -11.46
CA ARG A 92 35.84 -2.71 -10.52
C ARG A 92 34.81 -3.79 -10.58
N LYS A 93 34.71 -4.59 -9.53
CA LYS A 93 33.66 -5.62 -9.46
C LYS A 93 32.35 -4.92 -9.72
N PRO A 94 31.58 -5.31 -10.74
CA PRO A 94 30.38 -4.60 -11.16
C PRO A 94 29.34 -4.49 -10.02
N PHE A 95 29.40 -5.37 -9.01
CA PHE A 95 28.56 -5.40 -7.83
C PHE A 95 29.41 -5.77 -6.59
N SER A 96 29.22 -5.05 -5.48
CA SER A 96 29.88 -5.32 -4.21
C SER A 96 28.85 -5.40 -3.09
N LEU A 97 28.72 -6.57 -2.49
CA LEU A 97 27.82 -6.80 -1.36
C LEU A 97 28.15 -5.88 -0.17
N GLN A 98 29.44 -5.63 0.07
CA GLN A 98 29.89 -4.75 1.16
C GLN A 98 29.40 -3.31 0.98
N ARG A 99 29.47 -2.76 -0.24
CA ARG A 99 28.95 -1.41 -0.54
C ARG A 99 27.43 -1.38 -0.37
N MET A 100 26.72 -2.40 -0.85
CA MET A 100 25.28 -2.51 -0.67
C MET A 100 24.90 -2.55 0.82
N ILE A 101 25.57 -3.38 1.64
CA ILE A 101 25.33 -3.48 3.09
C ILE A 101 25.60 -2.15 3.78
N SER A 102 26.61 -1.39 3.38
CA SER A 102 26.87 -0.06 3.93
C SER A 102 25.69 0.90 3.70
N TYR A 103 25.05 0.84 2.52
CA TYR A 103 23.84 1.60 2.22
C TYR A 103 22.63 1.11 3.02
N VAL A 104 22.45 -0.19 3.17
CA VAL A 104 21.41 -0.79 4.03
C VAL A 104 21.55 -0.27 5.46
N TRP A 105 22.78 -0.30 6.00
CA TRP A 105 23.04 0.16 7.37
C TRP A 105 22.76 1.65 7.56
N ARG A 106 23.21 2.46 6.60
CA ARG A 106 22.95 3.91 6.60
C ARG A 106 21.45 4.19 6.60
N GLU A 107 20.70 3.56 5.69
CA GLU A 107 19.25 3.75 5.57
C GLU A 107 18.50 3.25 6.81
N ALA A 108 18.93 2.12 7.39
CA ALA A 108 18.36 1.59 8.63
C ALA A 108 18.55 2.56 9.80
N LEU A 109 19.74 3.17 9.92
CA LEU A 109 20.00 4.21 10.93
C LEU A 109 19.18 5.47 10.71
N GLU A 110 19.02 5.89 9.45
CA GLU A 110 18.18 7.05 9.10
C GLU A 110 16.73 6.79 9.49
N LEU A 111 16.22 5.58 9.20
CA LEU A 111 14.87 5.17 9.56
C LEU A 111 14.66 5.11 11.09
N GLN A 112 15.64 4.62 11.84
CA GLN A 112 15.59 4.60 13.32
C GLN A 112 15.60 6.01 13.93
N ARG A 113 16.28 6.96 13.28
CA ARG A 113 16.34 8.36 13.74
C ARG A 113 15.14 9.19 13.33
N ASP A 114 14.27 8.66 12.50
CA ASP A 114 13.00 9.27 12.10
C ASP A 114 11.82 8.51 12.73
N PRO A 115 11.53 8.74 14.02
CA PRO A 115 10.49 8.01 14.74
C PRO A 115 9.10 8.29 14.16
N VAL A 116 8.89 9.44 13.52
CA VAL A 116 7.62 9.81 12.91
C VAL A 116 7.31 8.84 11.75
N ARG A 117 8.29 8.59 10.87
CA ARG A 117 8.10 7.64 9.76
C ARG A 117 7.92 6.20 10.25
N ALA A 118 8.74 5.75 11.19
CA ALA A 118 8.67 4.40 11.73
C ALA A 118 7.32 4.17 12.43
N THR A 119 6.88 5.12 13.26
CA THR A 119 5.58 5.06 13.94
C THR A 119 4.42 5.10 12.95
N LEU A 120 4.45 6.01 11.98
CA LEU A 120 3.39 6.11 10.97
C LEU A 120 3.30 4.83 10.12
N ALA A 121 4.43 4.22 9.81
CA ALA A 121 4.47 2.96 9.06
C ALA A 121 3.85 1.79 9.84
N LEU A 122 4.13 1.67 11.12
CA LEU A 122 3.62 0.58 11.96
C LEU A 122 2.22 0.87 12.47
N VAL A 123 2.05 1.96 13.20
CA VAL A 123 0.77 2.30 13.83
C VAL A 123 -0.26 2.72 12.79
N GLY A 124 0.16 3.45 11.76
CA GLY A 124 -0.73 3.88 10.68
C GLY A 124 -1.36 2.71 9.92
N SER A 125 -0.59 1.65 9.64
CA SER A 125 -1.11 0.45 8.98
C SER A 125 -2.04 -0.36 9.85
N LEU A 126 -1.73 -0.50 11.15
CA LEU A 126 -2.62 -1.18 12.11
C LEU A 126 -3.93 -0.42 12.28
N LEU A 127 -3.86 0.91 12.38
CA LEU A 127 -5.04 1.77 12.45
C LEU A 127 -5.88 1.68 11.16
N LEU A 128 -5.24 1.72 9.99
CA LEU A 128 -5.93 1.55 8.71
C LEU A 128 -6.56 0.16 8.61
N MET A 129 -5.87 -0.89 9.04
CA MET A 129 -6.42 -2.24 9.08
C MET A 129 -7.65 -2.31 9.99
N PHE A 130 -7.60 -1.63 11.14
CA PHE A 130 -8.75 -1.55 12.05
C PHE A 130 -9.93 -0.80 11.41
N VAL A 131 -9.67 0.38 10.82
CA VAL A 131 -10.69 1.18 10.15
C VAL A 131 -11.32 0.46 8.97
N VAL A 132 -10.49 -0.13 8.10
CA VAL A 132 -10.98 -0.82 6.89
C VAL A 132 -11.65 -2.15 7.27
N GLY A 133 -11.09 -2.89 8.24
CA GLY A 133 -11.62 -4.19 8.68
C GLY A 133 -13.02 -4.09 9.29
N TYR A 134 -13.25 -3.10 10.14
CA TYR A 134 -14.58 -2.86 10.72
C TYR A 134 -15.46 -1.93 9.89
N GLY A 135 -14.85 -1.03 9.10
CA GLY A 135 -15.59 -0.04 8.32
C GLY A 135 -16.23 -0.59 7.05
N ILE A 136 -15.67 -1.66 6.47
CA ILE A 136 -16.24 -2.32 5.30
C ILE A 136 -17.01 -3.54 5.76
N SER A 137 -18.32 -3.36 6.01
CA SER A 137 -19.24 -4.47 6.26
C SER A 137 -19.99 -4.81 4.97
N LEU A 138 -19.88 -6.08 4.57
CA LEU A 138 -20.72 -6.69 3.54
C LEU A 138 -21.89 -7.46 4.18
N ASP A 139 -21.99 -7.43 5.50
CA ASP A 139 -23.06 -8.10 6.23
C ASP A 139 -24.37 -7.39 5.93
N VAL A 140 -25.34 -8.14 5.46
CA VAL A 140 -26.68 -7.66 5.15
C VAL A 140 -27.57 -8.11 6.30
N GLU A 141 -27.42 -7.44 7.45
CA GLU A 141 -28.20 -7.63 8.67
C GLU A 141 -28.95 -6.33 9.00
N ASP A 142 -29.89 -6.39 9.96
CA ASP A 142 -30.68 -5.24 10.43
C ASP A 142 -31.42 -4.51 9.29
N LEU A 143 -31.95 -5.27 8.35
CA LEU A 143 -32.72 -4.74 7.23
C LEU A 143 -34.05 -4.19 7.72
N ARG A 144 -34.17 -2.87 7.76
CA ARG A 144 -35.36 -2.20 8.18
C ARG A 144 -36.41 -2.32 7.11
N TYR A 145 -37.57 -2.90 7.48
CA TYR A 145 -38.71 -3.01 6.58
C TYR A 145 -39.99 -2.50 7.23
N ALA A 146 -40.96 -2.18 6.42
CA ALA A 146 -42.31 -1.86 6.85
C ALA A 146 -43.32 -2.47 5.88
N VAL A 147 -44.53 -2.70 6.37
CA VAL A 147 -45.62 -3.32 5.62
C VAL A 147 -46.72 -2.29 5.36
N LEU A 148 -47.15 -2.21 4.09
CA LEU A 148 -48.36 -1.52 3.65
C LEU A 148 -49.43 -2.60 3.45
N ASP A 149 -50.25 -2.82 4.49
CA ASP A 149 -51.29 -3.87 4.50
C ASP A 149 -52.67 -3.28 4.18
N HIS A 150 -53.15 -3.48 2.95
CA HIS A 150 -54.45 -3.09 2.51
C HIS A 150 -55.55 -4.13 2.84
N ASP A 151 -55.16 -5.36 3.24
CA ASP A 151 -56.12 -6.43 3.58
C ASP A 151 -56.53 -6.48 5.04
N GLN A 152 -55.61 -6.13 5.93
CA GLN A 152 -55.80 -6.03 7.39
C GLN A 152 -56.41 -7.27 8.07
N THR A 153 -56.18 -8.45 7.50
CA THR A 153 -56.72 -9.73 7.97
C THR A 153 -55.73 -10.45 8.92
N SER A 154 -56.18 -11.55 9.53
CA SER A 154 -55.26 -12.43 10.28
C SER A 154 -54.20 -13.09 9.39
N LEU A 155 -54.54 -13.35 8.11
CA LEU A 155 -53.64 -13.98 7.15
C LEU A 155 -52.58 -13.01 6.66
N SER A 156 -52.96 -11.75 6.38
CA SER A 156 -51.99 -10.72 6.00
C SER A 156 -50.97 -10.43 7.12
N ARG A 157 -51.48 -10.39 8.40
CA ARG A 157 -50.59 -10.25 9.56
C ARG A 157 -49.67 -11.44 9.76
N SER A 158 -50.17 -12.68 9.55
CA SER A 158 -49.32 -13.88 9.59
C SER A 158 -48.17 -13.82 8.54
N TYR A 159 -48.47 -13.30 7.34
CA TYR A 159 -47.47 -13.08 6.33
C TYR A 159 -46.41 -12.04 6.75
N ALA A 160 -46.86 -10.91 7.30
CA ALA A 160 -45.96 -9.88 7.81
C ALA A 160 -45.06 -10.40 8.96
N MET A 161 -45.65 -11.14 9.92
CA MET A 161 -44.91 -11.75 11.03
C MET A 161 -43.89 -12.80 10.59
N SER A 162 -44.04 -13.42 9.41
CA SER A 162 -43.03 -14.38 8.90
C SER A 162 -41.72 -13.71 8.58
N LEU A 163 -41.71 -12.40 8.28
CA LEU A 163 -40.50 -11.61 8.08
C LEU A 163 -39.86 -11.19 9.41
N GLU A 164 -40.68 -10.82 10.41
CA GLU A 164 -40.21 -10.42 11.74
C GLU A 164 -39.46 -11.56 12.45
N GLY A 165 -39.87 -12.81 12.23
CA GLY A 165 -39.17 -14.00 12.75
C GLY A 165 -37.77 -14.25 12.17
N SER A 166 -37.35 -13.49 11.15
CA SER A 166 -36.05 -13.63 10.54
C SER A 166 -34.99 -12.74 11.22
N ARG A 167 -33.80 -13.29 11.50
CA ARG A 167 -32.67 -12.54 12.05
C ARG A 167 -32.18 -11.39 11.17
N TYR A 168 -32.57 -11.34 9.92
CA TYR A 168 -32.11 -10.36 8.94
C TYR A 168 -32.94 -9.10 8.89
N PHE A 169 -34.22 -9.16 9.34
CA PHE A 169 -35.17 -8.10 9.17
C PHE A 169 -35.58 -7.49 10.50
N ILE A 170 -35.70 -6.14 10.54
CA ILE A 170 -36.23 -5.38 11.67
C ILE A 170 -37.46 -4.65 11.19
N GLU A 171 -38.60 -4.99 11.77
CA GLU A 171 -39.86 -4.33 11.46
C GLU A 171 -39.89 -2.88 11.99
N ARG A 172 -40.43 -2.00 11.18
CA ARG A 172 -40.72 -0.60 11.51
C ARG A 172 -42.22 -0.37 11.49
N ALA A 173 -42.65 0.79 12.02
CA ALA A 173 -44.05 1.15 12.04
C ALA A 173 -44.70 0.91 10.66
N PRO A 174 -45.93 0.32 10.62
CA PRO A 174 -46.63 0.07 9.38
C PRO A 174 -46.80 1.34 8.54
N LEU A 175 -46.89 1.17 7.24
CA LEU A 175 -47.11 2.25 6.28
C LEU A 175 -48.59 2.53 6.14
N ALA A 176 -48.96 3.80 6.10
CA ALA A 176 -50.34 4.22 5.89
C ALA A 176 -50.70 4.28 4.39
N ASP A 177 -49.74 4.75 3.57
CA ASP A 177 -49.95 4.99 2.14
C ASP A 177 -48.63 4.96 1.34
N TYR A 178 -48.73 5.13 0.03
CA TYR A 178 -47.59 5.18 -0.87
C TYR A 178 -46.73 6.45 -0.72
N GLU A 179 -47.32 7.56 -0.23
CA GLU A 179 -46.53 8.78 -0.01
C GLU A 179 -45.57 8.57 1.17
N GLU A 180 -46.04 7.91 2.21
CA GLU A 180 -45.21 7.53 3.34
C GLU A 180 -44.16 6.49 2.95
N LEU A 181 -44.54 5.48 2.15
CA LEU A 181 -43.59 4.49 1.60
C LEU A 181 -42.46 5.18 0.87
N ASP A 182 -42.76 6.05 -0.09
CA ASP A 182 -41.77 6.73 -0.91
C ASP A 182 -40.90 7.68 -0.08
N ARG A 183 -41.48 8.41 0.85
CA ARG A 183 -40.76 9.30 1.77
C ARG A 183 -39.76 8.54 2.65
N ARG A 184 -40.19 7.42 3.26
CA ARG A 184 -39.33 6.64 4.16
C ARG A 184 -38.29 5.82 3.41
N MET A 185 -38.54 5.39 2.18
CA MET A 185 -37.53 4.79 1.32
C MET A 185 -36.54 5.81 0.84
N ARG A 186 -36.96 7.00 0.39
CA ARG A 186 -36.02 8.09 -0.02
C ARG A 186 -35.15 8.57 1.13
N SER A 187 -35.63 8.56 2.35
CA SER A 187 -34.82 8.93 3.53
C SER A 187 -33.78 7.85 3.94
N GLY A 188 -33.84 6.66 3.33
CA GLY A 188 -33.03 5.51 3.74
C GLY A 188 -33.44 4.88 5.07
N GLU A 189 -34.61 5.24 5.60
CA GLU A 189 -35.18 4.63 6.80
C GLU A 189 -35.55 3.16 6.55
N LEU A 190 -36.08 2.86 5.37
CA LEU A 190 -36.47 1.52 4.96
C LEU A 190 -35.59 1.02 3.82
N ALA A 191 -35.13 -0.23 3.91
CA ALA A 191 -34.46 -0.96 2.86
C ALA A 191 -35.42 -1.82 2.03
N LEU A 192 -36.59 -2.15 2.60
CA LEU A 192 -37.63 -2.96 2.00
C LEU A 192 -39.01 -2.44 2.44
N ALA A 193 -39.97 -2.38 1.53
CA ALA A 193 -41.35 -2.24 1.85
C ALA A 193 -42.16 -3.37 1.20
N ILE A 194 -43.08 -3.94 1.97
CA ILE A 194 -43.98 -5.01 1.51
C ILE A 194 -45.38 -4.46 1.36
N GLU A 195 -45.98 -4.65 0.21
CA GLU A 195 -47.35 -4.24 -0.09
C GLU A 195 -48.23 -5.47 -0.20
N ILE A 196 -49.20 -5.59 0.71
CA ILE A 196 -50.20 -6.64 0.67
C ILE A 196 -51.49 -6.08 0.08
N PRO A 197 -51.95 -6.61 -1.06
CA PRO A 197 -53.10 -6.07 -1.78
C PRO A 197 -54.43 -6.33 -1.04
N PRO A 198 -55.49 -5.54 -1.29
CA PRO A 198 -56.80 -5.79 -0.75
C PRO A 198 -57.38 -7.11 -1.25
N GLY A 199 -58.04 -7.87 -0.38
CA GLY A 199 -58.57 -9.19 -0.71
C GLY A 199 -57.57 -10.33 -0.72
N PHE A 200 -56.34 -10.09 -0.21
CA PHE A 200 -55.28 -11.08 -0.12
C PHE A 200 -55.75 -12.39 0.53
N ALA A 201 -56.33 -12.32 1.73
CA ALA A 201 -56.79 -13.52 2.44
C ALA A 201 -57.89 -14.26 1.67
N ARG A 202 -58.81 -13.55 1.09
CA ARG A 202 -59.94 -14.13 0.32
C ARG A 202 -59.41 -14.92 -0.87
N ASP A 203 -58.45 -14.35 -1.60
CA ASP A 203 -57.97 -14.94 -2.86
C ASP A 203 -56.98 -16.08 -2.59
N VAL A 204 -56.12 -15.97 -1.57
CA VAL A 204 -55.28 -17.08 -1.11
C VAL A 204 -56.13 -18.29 -0.66
N LEU A 205 -57.25 -18.03 0.11
CA LEU A 205 -58.14 -19.09 0.59
C LEU A 205 -58.91 -19.78 -0.54
N ARG A 206 -59.15 -19.09 -1.64
CA ARG A 206 -59.79 -19.63 -2.86
C ARG A 206 -58.82 -20.30 -3.79
N GLY A 207 -57.52 -20.28 -3.50
CA GLY A 207 -56.49 -20.81 -4.40
C GLY A 207 -56.23 -19.95 -5.64
N ASN A 208 -56.66 -18.68 -5.61
CA ASN A 208 -56.37 -17.73 -6.66
C ASN A 208 -54.92 -17.21 -6.56
N SER A 209 -54.38 -16.82 -7.71
CA SER A 209 -53.07 -16.16 -7.75
C SER A 209 -53.15 -14.75 -7.17
N VAL A 210 -52.29 -14.45 -6.20
CA VAL A 210 -52.18 -13.13 -5.57
C VAL A 210 -50.74 -12.63 -5.75
N GLN A 211 -50.60 -11.34 -6.04
CA GLN A 211 -49.29 -10.69 -6.14
C GLN A 211 -49.09 -9.80 -4.90
N VAL A 212 -48.02 -10.08 -4.15
CA VAL A 212 -47.53 -9.22 -3.08
C VAL A 212 -46.45 -8.33 -3.65
N GLY A 213 -46.57 -7.04 -3.47
CA GLY A 213 -45.56 -6.08 -3.91
C GLY A 213 -44.34 -6.08 -2.97
N ALA A 214 -43.17 -6.02 -3.52
CA ALA A 214 -41.95 -5.82 -2.75
C ALA A 214 -41.11 -4.68 -3.39
N TRP A 215 -40.88 -3.65 -2.60
CA TRP A 215 -40.17 -2.43 -2.99
C TRP A 215 -38.81 -2.43 -2.35
N PHE A 216 -37.73 -2.48 -3.13
CA PHE A 216 -36.36 -2.54 -2.68
C PHE A 216 -35.65 -1.20 -2.89
N ASP A 217 -34.80 -0.80 -1.95
CA ASP A 217 -33.84 0.28 -2.20
C ASP A 217 -32.76 -0.20 -3.18
N GLY A 218 -32.91 0.20 -4.43
CA GLY A 218 -32.00 -0.17 -5.53
C GLY A 218 -30.74 0.68 -5.62
N ALA A 219 -30.51 1.64 -4.72
CA ALA A 219 -29.31 2.47 -4.72
C ALA A 219 -28.04 1.65 -4.49
N MET A 220 -28.15 0.50 -3.83
CA MET A 220 -27.08 -0.49 -3.64
C MET A 220 -27.49 -1.85 -4.24
N PRO A 221 -27.18 -2.13 -5.50
CA PRO A 221 -27.69 -3.31 -6.22
C PRO A 221 -27.41 -4.64 -5.52
N THR A 222 -26.19 -4.88 -5.07
CA THR A 222 -25.81 -6.13 -4.38
C THR A 222 -26.59 -6.35 -3.08
N ARG A 223 -26.89 -5.28 -2.37
CA ARG A 223 -27.72 -5.32 -1.16
C ARG A 223 -29.18 -5.64 -1.51
N ALA A 224 -29.71 -5.01 -2.55
CA ALA A 224 -31.07 -5.25 -3.04
C ALA A 224 -31.27 -6.72 -3.49
N GLU A 225 -30.31 -7.28 -4.24
CA GLU A 225 -30.33 -8.70 -4.64
C GLU A 225 -30.31 -9.66 -3.44
N THR A 226 -29.50 -9.35 -2.42
CA THR A 226 -29.46 -10.15 -1.19
C THR A 226 -30.79 -10.10 -0.44
N ILE A 227 -31.40 -8.91 -0.30
CA ILE A 227 -32.72 -8.73 0.32
C ILE A 227 -33.77 -9.51 -0.45
N GLN A 228 -33.75 -9.44 -1.78
CA GLN A 228 -34.67 -10.20 -2.64
C GLN A 228 -34.54 -11.71 -2.40
N GLY A 229 -33.31 -12.23 -2.32
CA GLY A 229 -33.06 -13.64 -2.03
C GLY A 229 -33.61 -14.08 -0.66
N TYR A 230 -33.42 -13.26 0.38
CA TYR A 230 -33.97 -13.53 1.71
C TYR A 230 -35.50 -13.51 1.71
N LEU A 231 -36.08 -12.51 1.07
CA LEU A 231 -37.53 -12.39 0.98
C LEU A 231 -38.16 -13.59 0.26
N GLN A 232 -37.57 -14.01 -0.87
CA GLN A 232 -38.03 -15.20 -1.60
C GLN A 232 -37.98 -16.46 -0.73
N GLY A 233 -36.91 -16.65 0.05
CA GLY A 233 -36.77 -17.77 0.97
C GLY A 233 -37.86 -17.79 2.03
N ILE A 234 -38.13 -16.65 2.66
CA ILE A 234 -39.21 -16.50 3.69
C ILE A 234 -40.57 -16.71 3.07
N HIS A 235 -40.82 -16.14 1.90
CA HIS A 235 -42.09 -16.31 1.17
C HIS A 235 -42.38 -17.78 0.86
N LEU A 236 -41.41 -18.52 0.34
CA LEU A 236 -41.57 -19.96 0.07
C LEU A 236 -41.81 -20.76 1.35
N HIS A 237 -41.12 -20.41 2.42
CA HIS A 237 -41.34 -21.07 3.72
C HIS A 237 -42.73 -20.84 4.25
N TRP A 238 -43.22 -19.57 4.24
CA TRP A 238 -44.56 -19.23 4.64
C TRP A 238 -45.63 -19.98 3.79
N LEU A 239 -45.47 -20.03 2.48
CA LEU A 239 -46.36 -20.78 1.57
C LEU A 239 -46.41 -22.27 1.94
N ALA A 240 -45.27 -22.89 2.21
CA ALA A 240 -45.17 -24.28 2.59
C ALA A 240 -45.89 -24.56 3.94
N GLU A 241 -45.72 -23.63 4.89
CA GLU A 241 -46.42 -23.70 6.19
C GLU A 241 -47.94 -23.56 6.07
N GLN A 242 -48.40 -22.58 5.27
CA GLN A 242 -49.85 -22.42 5.01
C GLN A 242 -50.48 -23.63 4.30
N ALA A 243 -49.75 -24.22 3.33
CA ALA A 243 -50.20 -25.44 2.64
C ALA A 243 -50.31 -26.63 3.60
N ARG A 244 -49.35 -26.76 4.50
CA ARG A 244 -49.35 -27.83 5.52
C ARG A 244 -50.49 -27.66 6.55
N GLU A 245 -50.63 -26.45 7.09
CA GLU A 245 -51.60 -26.18 8.15
C GLU A 245 -53.05 -26.25 7.65
N ARG A 246 -53.33 -25.74 6.48
CA ARG A 246 -54.69 -25.57 5.96
C ARG A 246 -55.18 -26.71 5.08
N PHE A 247 -54.29 -27.28 4.27
CA PHE A 247 -54.68 -28.28 3.29
C PHE A 247 -54.12 -29.66 3.62
N GLY A 248 -53.36 -29.82 4.70
CA GLY A 248 -52.69 -31.06 5.04
C GLY A 248 -51.67 -31.51 3.95
N MET A 249 -51.45 -30.59 3.00
CA MET A 249 -50.53 -30.87 1.88
C MET A 249 -49.11 -30.58 2.31
N GLN A 250 -48.25 -31.58 2.26
CA GLN A 250 -46.84 -31.33 2.29
C GLN A 250 -46.45 -30.88 0.85
N LEU A 251 -46.16 -29.60 0.68
CA LEU A 251 -45.42 -29.11 -0.50
C LEU A 251 -43.97 -29.64 -0.42
N ALA A 252 -43.87 -30.96 -0.41
CA ALA A 252 -42.57 -31.60 -0.47
C ALA A 252 -42.12 -31.50 -1.91
N SER A 253 -41.20 -30.56 -2.19
CA SER A 253 -40.41 -30.67 -3.37
C SER A 253 -39.64 -32.01 -3.26
N PRO A 254 -39.73 -32.89 -4.28
CA PRO A 254 -38.95 -34.16 -4.27
C PRO A 254 -37.44 -33.91 -4.26
N ILE A 255 -37.03 -32.64 -4.49
CA ILE A 255 -35.64 -32.21 -4.46
C ILE A 255 -35.58 -30.99 -3.55
N ALA A 256 -34.89 -31.12 -2.41
CA ALA A 256 -34.58 -30.00 -1.53
C ALA A 256 -33.13 -29.55 -1.76
N ILE A 257 -32.93 -28.25 -1.95
CA ILE A 257 -31.60 -27.65 -2.02
C ILE A 257 -31.19 -27.30 -0.59
N GLU A 258 -30.22 -28.01 -0.05
CA GLU A 258 -29.59 -27.68 1.22
C GLU A 258 -28.33 -26.84 0.97
N SER A 259 -28.41 -25.53 1.22
CA SER A 259 -27.26 -24.63 1.04
C SER A 259 -26.27 -24.76 2.18
N ARG A 260 -25.04 -25.13 1.88
CA ARG A 260 -23.95 -25.22 2.85
C ARG A 260 -22.80 -24.31 2.44
N TYR A 261 -22.58 -23.26 3.18
CA TYR A 261 -21.43 -22.37 2.97
C TYR A 261 -20.17 -22.98 3.57
N ARG A 262 -19.14 -23.14 2.74
CA ARG A 262 -17.85 -23.67 3.15
C ARG A 262 -16.89 -22.50 3.40
N TYR A 263 -15.99 -22.62 4.37
CA TYR A 263 -14.94 -21.66 4.73
C TYR A 263 -15.42 -20.40 5.47
N ASN A 264 -16.65 -19.99 5.36
CA ASN A 264 -17.29 -18.91 6.10
C ASN A 264 -18.78 -19.25 6.28
N PRO A 265 -19.10 -20.20 7.17
CA PRO A 265 -20.47 -20.70 7.32
C PRO A 265 -21.49 -19.62 7.72
N ASP A 266 -21.06 -18.66 8.50
CA ASP A 266 -21.90 -17.55 8.96
C ASP A 266 -21.98 -16.39 7.96
N VAL A 267 -21.24 -16.48 6.83
CA VAL A 267 -21.16 -15.44 5.77
C VAL A 267 -20.79 -14.07 6.35
N ARG A 268 -19.87 -14.04 7.33
CA ARG A 268 -19.44 -12.80 7.99
C ARG A 268 -18.42 -12.05 7.16
N SER A 269 -18.48 -10.72 7.21
CA SER A 269 -17.57 -9.83 6.48
C SER A 269 -16.11 -9.91 6.96
N LEU A 270 -15.88 -9.97 8.27
CA LEU A 270 -14.52 -9.96 8.84
C LEU A 270 -13.62 -11.09 8.30
N PRO A 271 -14.04 -12.39 8.29
CA PRO A 271 -13.24 -13.46 7.72
C PRO A 271 -12.96 -13.32 6.22
N ALA A 272 -13.80 -12.60 5.49
CA ALA A 272 -13.64 -12.37 4.07
C ALA A 272 -12.73 -11.16 3.77
N MET A 273 -12.87 -10.08 4.56
CA MET A 273 -12.20 -8.79 4.31
C MET A 273 -10.82 -8.69 4.95
N VAL A 274 -10.64 -9.12 6.20
CA VAL A 274 -9.36 -9.00 6.91
C VAL A 274 -8.20 -9.64 6.14
N PRO A 275 -8.33 -10.87 5.60
CA PRO A 275 -7.27 -11.46 4.79
C PRO A 275 -6.95 -10.71 3.49
N ALA A 276 -7.89 -9.95 2.96
CA ALA A 276 -7.71 -9.17 1.73
C ALA A 276 -7.11 -7.77 1.99
N VAL A 277 -7.39 -7.20 3.16
CA VAL A 277 -6.87 -5.89 3.58
C VAL A 277 -5.37 -5.97 3.89
N VAL A 278 -4.88 -7.06 4.45
CA VAL A 278 -3.44 -7.25 4.72
C VAL A 278 -2.59 -7.06 3.46
N PRO A 279 -2.84 -7.73 2.32
CA PRO A 279 -2.13 -7.46 1.07
C PRO A 279 -2.26 -6.03 0.56
N LEU A 280 -3.44 -5.42 0.68
CA LEU A 280 -3.67 -4.05 0.28
C LEU A 280 -2.73 -3.08 1.01
N LEU A 281 -2.65 -3.17 2.33
CA LEU A 281 -1.80 -2.32 3.15
C LEU A 281 -0.32 -2.61 2.96
N LEU A 282 0.07 -3.88 2.76
CA LEU A 282 1.43 -4.29 2.42
C LEU A 282 1.87 -3.84 1.02
N LEU A 283 0.93 -3.49 0.14
CA LEU A 283 1.27 -2.91 -1.14
C LEU A 283 1.51 -1.41 -1.04
N ILE A 284 0.55 -0.68 -0.48
CA ILE A 284 0.54 0.78 -0.52
C ILE A 284 1.64 1.38 0.35
N LEU A 285 1.70 0.98 1.62
CA LEU A 285 2.55 1.65 2.61
C LEU A 285 4.05 1.45 2.35
N PRO A 286 4.54 0.22 2.10
CA PRO A 286 5.96 0.03 1.78
C PRO A 286 6.37 0.67 0.46
N ALA A 287 5.49 0.65 -0.56
CA ALA A 287 5.75 1.33 -1.82
C ALA A 287 5.88 2.85 -1.62
N MET A 288 4.97 3.45 -0.84
CA MET A 288 5.01 4.88 -0.54
C MET A 288 6.27 5.27 0.23
N LEU A 289 6.61 4.54 1.28
CA LEU A 289 7.81 4.82 2.09
C LEU A 289 9.09 4.73 1.27
N THR A 290 9.22 3.69 0.44
CA THR A 290 10.40 3.50 -0.41
C THR A 290 10.51 4.58 -1.48
N ALA A 291 9.38 4.98 -2.07
CA ALA A 291 9.34 6.07 -3.04
C ALA A 291 9.78 7.40 -2.41
N LEU A 292 9.25 7.73 -1.24
CA LEU A 292 9.61 8.93 -0.49
C LEU A 292 11.09 8.95 -0.09
N ALA A 293 11.66 7.81 0.30
CA ALA A 293 13.05 7.72 0.69
C ALA A 293 14.02 8.10 -0.45
N VAL A 294 13.71 7.66 -1.66
CA VAL A 294 14.54 7.97 -2.84
C VAL A 294 14.30 9.40 -3.33
N VAL A 295 13.03 9.83 -3.41
CA VAL A 295 12.69 11.16 -3.93
C VAL A 295 13.17 12.27 -2.99
N ARG A 296 13.15 12.06 -1.68
CA ARG A 296 13.73 13.01 -0.72
C ARG A 296 15.21 13.27 -0.98
N GLU A 297 16.00 12.24 -1.32
CA GLU A 297 17.41 12.44 -1.70
C GLU A 297 17.56 13.20 -3.02
N LYS A 298 16.60 13.04 -3.94
CA LYS A 298 16.57 13.84 -5.17
C LYS A 298 16.28 15.32 -4.87
N GLU A 299 15.26 15.59 -4.06
CA GLU A 299 14.88 16.96 -3.69
C GLU A 299 15.98 17.68 -2.89
N SER A 300 16.67 16.96 -1.99
CA SER A 300 17.78 17.52 -1.21
C SER A 300 19.09 17.66 -1.98
N GLY A 301 19.13 17.19 -3.24
CA GLY A 301 20.35 17.16 -4.04
C GLY A 301 21.40 16.12 -3.60
N SER A 302 21.14 15.37 -2.53
CA SER A 302 22.08 14.38 -1.98
C SER A 302 22.35 13.22 -2.94
N ILE A 303 21.47 13.00 -3.93
CA ILE A 303 21.63 11.98 -4.97
C ILE A 303 22.86 12.26 -5.85
N THR A 304 23.36 13.50 -5.91
CA THR A 304 24.59 13.86 -6.63
C THR A 304 25.80 13.12 -6.07
N ASN A 305 25.81 12.77 -4.79
CA ASN A 305 26.85 11.98 -4.18
C ASN A 305 26.96 10.57 -4.78
N LEU A 306 25.85 10.05 -5.36
CA LEU A 306 25.87 8.77 -6.08
C LEU A 306 26.75 8.83 -7.34
N TYR A 307 26.91 10.01 -7.95
CA TYR A 307 27.68 10.18 -9.18
C TYR A 307 29.19 10.16 -8.94
N VAL A 308 29.62 10.62 -7.75
CA VAL A 308 31.04 10.66 -7.38
C VAL A 308 31.52 9.40 -6.63
N THR A 309 30.58 8.55 -6.20
CA THR A 309 30.90 7.30 -5.52
C THR A 309 30.95 6.11 -6.48
N PRO A 310 31.77 5.06 -6.22
CA PRO A 310 31.85 3.87 -7.05
C PRO A 310 30.66 2.92 -6.94
N VAL A 311 29.53 3.39 -6.41
CA VAL A 311 28.32 2.60 -6.18
C VAL A 311 27.52 2.41 -7.48
N THR A 312 27.06 1.20 -7.71
CA THR A 312 26.20 0.89 -8.86
C THR A 312 24.73 1.22 -8.56
N ARG A 313 23.91 1.40 -9.62
CA ARG A 313 22.48 1.65 -9.49
C ARG A 313 21.76 0.58 -8.68
N SER A 314 22.12 -0.69 -8.94
CA SER A 314 21.55 -1.84 -8.23
C SER A 314 21.95 -1.87 -6.76
N GLU A 315 23.20 -1.58 -6.40
CA GLU A 315 23.65 -1.51 -5.01
C GLU A 315 22.90 -0.41 -4.24
N PHE A 316 22.71 0.75 -4.86
CA PHE A 316 21.97 1.86 -4.27
C PHE A 316 20.49 1.50 -4.04
N LEU A 317 19.79 1.04 -5.09
CA LEU A 317 18.36 0.74 -5.00
C LEU A 317 18.07 -0.41 -4.04
N LEU A 318 18.86 -1.50 -4.11
CA LEU A 318 18.71 -2.63 -3.18
C LEU A 318 19.10 -2.24 -1.76
N GLY A 319 20.15 -1.43 -1.60
CA GLY A 319 20.58 -0.91 -0.30
C GLY A 319 19.49 -0.09 0.38
N LYS A 320 18.75 0.72 -0.39
CA LYS A 320 17.60 1.45 0.13
C LYS A 320 16.38 0.57 0.37
N GLN A 321 16.15 -0.42 -0.46
CA GLN A 321 14.97 -1.27 -0.40
C GLN A 321 14.92 -2.16 0.84
N LEU A 322 16.04 -2.80 1.20
CA LEU A 322 16.08 -3.84 2.23
C LEU A 322 15.56 -3.41 3.61
N PRO A 323 15.88 -2.22 4.14
CA PRO A 323 15.32 -1.76 5.42
C PRO A 323 13.79 -1.61 5.40
N TYR A 324 13.23 -1.18 4.26
CA TYR A 324 11.78 -1.04 4.10
C TYR A 324 11.08 -2.38 3.94
N VAL A 325 11.73 -3.37 3.31
CA VAL A 325 11.24 -4.76 3.30
C VAL A 325 11.20 -5.31 4.73
N ALA A 326 12.25 -5.10 5.52
CA ALA A 326 12.29 -5.54 6.91
C ALA A 326 11.18 -4.87 7.76
N LEU A 327 10.98 -3.56 7.59
CA LEU A 327 9.89 -2.82 8.25
C LEU A 327 8.51 -3.33 7.81
N ALA A 328 8.33 -3.59 6.52
CA ALA A 328 7.09 -4.14 5.98
C ALA A 328 6.80 -5.56 6.51
N MET A 329 7.83 -6.38 6.70
CA MET A 329 7.69 -7.70 7.31
C MET A 329 7.30 -7.62 8.79
N LEU A 330 7.87 -6.67 9.53
CA LEU A 330 7.45 -6.41 10.92
C LEU A 330 5.98 -5.99 10.96
N ASN A 331 5.58 -5.13 10.03
CA ASN A 331 4.20 -4.69 9.89
C ASN A 331 3.25 -5.84 9.50
N PHE A 332 3.67 -6.72 8.60
CA PHE A 332 2.94 -7.94 8.27
C PHE A 332 2.69 -8.82 9.51
N LEU A 333 3.73 -9.05 10.32
CA LEU A 333 3.60 -9.85 11.55
C LEU A 333 2.63 -9.20 12.54
N ALA A 334 2.70 -7.87 12.69
CA ALA A 334 1.79 -7.12 13.54
C ALA A 334 0.34 -7.19 13.04
N MET A 335 0.10 -7.05 11.72
CA MET A 335 -1.22 -7.20 11.12
C MET A 335 -1.75 -8.63 11.22
N ALA A 336 -0.91 -9.65 11.05
CA ALA A 336 -1.30 -11.04 11.22
C ALA A 336 -1.68 -11.34 12.68
N LEU A 337 -0.94 -10.79 13.64
CA LEU A 337 -1.29 -10.87 15.07
C LEU A 337 -2.63 -10.18 15.34
N LEU A 338 -2.83 -8.97 14.82
CA LEU A 338 -4.08 -8.21 14.96
C LEU A 338 -5.27 -8.99 14.35
N ALA A 339 -5.07 -9.63 13.19
CA ALA A 339 -6.09 -10.45 12.54
C ALA A 339 -6.59 -11.58 13.45
N VAL A 340 -5.67 -12.27 14.12
CA VAL A 340 -6.01 -13.40 15.00
C VAL A 340 -6.57 -12.93 16.33
N THR A 341 -5.95 -11.92 16.97
CA THR A 341 -6.27 -11.55 18.36
C THR A 341 -7.44 -10.60 18.48
N VAL A 342 -7.56 -9.61 17.59
CA VAL A 342 -8.59 -8.57 17.68
C VAL A 342 -9.77 -8.87 16.75
N PHE A 343 -9.49 -9.24 15.50
CA PHE A 343 -10.56 -9.55 14.55
C PHE A 343 -11.09 -10.98 14.69
N GLY A 344 -10.42 -11.85 15.45
CA GLY A 344 -10.85 -13.23 15.65
C GLY A 344 -10.82 -14.09 14.38
N VAL A 345 -10.01 -13.69 13.37
CA VAL A 345 -9.87 -14.40 12.10
C VAL A 345 -8.70 -15.38 12.20
N PRO A 346 -8.94 -16.69 12.36
CA PRO A 346 -7.87 -17.66 12.57
C PRO A 346 -7.09 -17.91 11.28
N ILE A 347 -5.79 -18.21 11.42
CA ILE A 347 -4.96 -18.72 10.33
C ILE A 347 -5.12 -20.24 10.30
N THR A 348 -5.89 -20.74 9.35
CA THR A 348 -6.21 -22.18 9.25
C THR A 348 -5.17 -22.96 8.46
N GLY A 349 -4.45 -22.31 7.55
CA GLY A 349 -3.43 -22.91 6.69
C GLY A 349 -1.99 -22.68 7.18
N SER A 350 -1.03 -22.77 6.26
CA SER A 350 0.39 -22.64 6.59
C SER A 350 0.83 -21.19 6.76
N PHE A 351 1.09 -20.77 8.00
CA PHE A 351 1.64 -19.44 8.30
C PHE A 351 3.01 -19.21 7.65
N LEU A 352 3.84 -20.27 7.54
CA LEU A 352 5.13 -20.16 6.85
C LEU A 352 4.96 -19.82 5.37
N ALA A 353 3.99 -20.44 4.70
CA ALA A 353 3.69 -20.13 3.29
C ALA A 353 3.24 -18.68 3.12
N LEU A 354 2.39 -18.18 4.03
CA LEU A 354 1.95 -16.80 4.05
C LEU A 354 3.11 -15.82 4.30
N THR A 355 4.01 -16.16 5.22
CA THR A 355 5.20 -15.33 5.53
C THR A 355 6.16 -15.26 4.34
N LEU A 356 6.39 -16.38 3.65
CA LEU A 356 7.19 -16.42 2.43
C LEU A 356 6.56 -15.57 1.31
N ALA A 357 5.24 -15.72 1.11
CA ALA A 357 4.52 -14.90 0.15
C ALA A 357 4.60 -13.40 0.50
N ALA A 358 4.43 -13.05 1.77
CA ALA A 358 4.56 -11.69 2.26
C ALA A 358 5.96 -11.11 2.01
N LEU A 359 7.03 -11.89 2.21
CA LEU A 359 8.40 -11.47 1.94
C LEU A 359 8.63 -11.18 0.44
N ILE A 360 8.18 -12.07 -0.43
CA ILE A 360 8.26 -11.85 -1.88
C ILE A 360 7.42 -10.62 -2.27
N PHE A 361 6.21 -10.53 -1.75
CA PHE A 361 5.28 -9.46 -2.07
C PHE A 361 5.74 -8.09 -1.58
N THR A 362 6.29 -7.98 -0.37
CA THR A 362 6.86 -6.72 0.14
C THR A 362 8.08 -6.29 -0.66
N THR A 363 8.85 -7.24 -1.20
CA THR A 363 9.93 -6.93 -2.14
C THR A 363 9.39 -6.36 -3.46
N VAL A 364 8.29 -6.88 -3.98
CA VAL A 364 7.62 -6.32 -5.15
C VAL A 364 7.02 -4.94 -4.84
N SER A 365 6.35 -4.79 -3.71
CA SER A 365 5.72 -3.54 -3.26
C SER A 365 6.74 -2.40 -3.13
N THR A 366 7.83 -2.64 -2.40
CA THR A 366 8.94 -1.67 -2.29
C THR A 366 9.56 -1.37 -3.65
N GLY A 367 9.63 -2.38 -4.54
CA GLY A 367 10.05 -2.23 -5.92
C GLY A 367 9.15 -1.28 -6.74
N PHE A 368 7.82 -1.31 -6.53
CA PHE A 368 6.91 -0.32 -7.13
C PHE A 368 7.21 1.10 -6.65
N GLY A 369 7.54 1.25 -5.36
CA GLY A 369 7.98 2.54 -4.82
C GLY A 369 9.27 3.03 -5.48
N LEU A 370 10.26 2.15 -5.63
CA LEU A 370 11.49 2.48 -6.38
C LEU A 370 11.16 2.88 -7.82
N LEU A 371 10.30 2.13 -8.50
CA LEU A 371 9.89 2.43 -9.87
C LEU A 371 9.21 3.80 -9.98
N ALA A 372 8.27 4.12 -9.10
CA ALA A 372 7.64 5.43 -9.04
C ALA A 372 8.66 6.56 -8.81
N SER A 373 9.64 6.32 -7.94
CA SER A 373 10.70 7.29 -7.67
C SER A 373 11.59 7.56 -8.87
N THR A 374 11.70 6.64 -9.85
CA THR A 374 12.55 6.87 -11.04
C THR A 374 11.99 7.94 -11.97
N VAL A 375 10.67 8.05 -12.06
CA VAL A 375 9.98 8.96 -13.00
C VAL A 375 9.51 10.26 -12.35
N THR A 376 9.58 10.35 -11.02
CA THR A 376 9.14 11.54 -10.27
C THR A 376 10.30 12.32 -9.68
N ARG A 377 10.12 13.66 -9.53
CA ARG A 377 11.10 14.57 -8.95
C ARG A 377 10.66 15.17 -7.62
N SER A 378 9.37 15.08 -7.29
CA SER A 378 8.83 15.59 -6.02
C SER A 378 8.16 14.49 -5.20
N GLN A 379 8.21 14.60 -3.89
CA GLN A 379 7.59 13.65 -2.96
C GLN A 379 6.07 13.55 -3.21
N ILE A 380 5.40 14.68 -3.42
CA ILE A 380 3.95 14.72 -3.67
C ILE A 380 3.60 13.95 -4.95
N ALA A 381 4.33 14.20 -6.05
CA ALA A 381 4.10 13.48 -7.31
C ALA A 381 4.36 11.97 -7.18
N SER A 382 5.37 11.59 -6.39
CA SER A 382 5.70 10.19 -6.15
C SER A 382 4.63 9.48 -5.33
N MET A 383 4.13 10.13 -4.27
CA MET A 383 3.02 9.61 -3.47
C MET A 383 1.77 9.41 -4.32
N PHE A 384 1.42 10.42 -5.12
CA PHE A 384 0.27 10.33 -6.01
C PHE A 384 0.40 9.17 -7.01
N LEU A 385 1.57 9.04 -7.64
CA LEU A 385 1.82 7.96 -8.60
C LEU A 385 1.75 6.57 -7.94
N VAL A 386 2.29 6.42 -6.73
CA VAL A 386 2.18 5.17 -5.97
C VAL A 386 0.72 4.87 -5.64
N VAL A 387 -0.04 5.83 -5.10
CA VAL A 387 -1.45 5.62 -4.75
C VAL A 387 -2.27 5.22 -5.99
N VAL A 388 -2.16 5.97 -7.08
CA VAL A 388 -2.87 5.67 -8.32
C VAL A 388 -2.45 4.32 -8.90
N GLY A 389 -1.15 4.03 -8.93
CA GLY A 389 -0.62 2.79 -9.51
C GLY A 389 -0.84 1.54 -8.65
N THR A 390 -1.22 1.69 -7.38
CA THR A 390 -1.45 0.55 -6.47
C THR A 390 -2.92 0.42 -6.07
N VAL A 391 -3.56 1.48 -5.59
CA VAL A 391 -4.93 1.42 -5.07
C VAL A 391 -5.92 1.08 -6.16
N ILE A 392 -5.88 1.79 -7.30
CA ILE A 392 -6.84 1.57 -8.38
C ILE A 392 -6.76 0.13 -8.93
N PRO A 393 -5.58 -0.42 -9.31
CA PRO A 393 -5.53 -1.79 -9.77
C PRO A 393 -5.95 -2.82 -8.72
N VAL A 394 -5.65 -2.60 -7.43
CA VAL A 394 -6.04 -3.54 -6.37
C VAL A 394 -7.54 -3.55 -6.16
N THR A 395 -8.17 -2.39 -6.11
CA THR A 395 -9.62 -2.31 -5.85
C THR A 395 -10.45 -2.76 -7.02
N GLN A 396 -10.00 -2.51 -8.26
CA GLN A 396 -10.78 -2.79 -9.47
C GLN A 396 -10.48 -4.17 -10.08
N PHE A 397 -9.24 -4.66 -10.00
CA PHE A 397 -8.83 -5.83 -10.78
C PHE A 397 -8.24 -6.97 -9.96
N ALA A 398 -7.81 -6.74 -8.71
CA ALA A 398 -7.07 -7.74 -7.95
C ALA A 398 -7.95 -8.74 -7.17
N GLY A 399 -9.26 -8.72 -7.36
CA GLY A 399 -10.15 -9.64 -6.66
C GLY A 399 -10.44 -9.22 -5.21
N LEU A 400 -10.30 -7.93 -4.88
CA LEU A 400 -10.59 -7.42 -3.54
C LEU A 400 -12.10 -7.47 -3.27
N VAL A 401 -12.89 -6.93 -4.17
CA VAL A 401 -14.35 -6.86 -4.11
C VAL A 401 -14.93 -7.96 -5.00
N ASP A 402 -14.71 -7.88 -6.30
CA ASP A 402 -15.21 -8.83 -7.28
C ASP A 402 -14.16 -9.88 -7.64
N PRO A 403 -14.54 -11.16 -7.83
CA PRO A 403 -13.59 -12.18 -8.22
C PRO A 403 -13.02 -11.91 -9.63
N ILE A 404 -11.73 -12.22 -9.83
CA ILE A 404 -11.05 -12.00 -11.12
C ILE A 404 -11.75 -12.74 -12.27
N SER A 405 -12.40 -13.87 -11.97
CA SER A 405 -13.15 -14.66 -12.95
C SER A 405 -14.35 -13.94 -13.55
N SER A 406 -14.88 -12.91 -12.88
CA SER A 406 -15.98 -12.09 -13.38
C SER A 406 -15.51 -10.93 -14.28
N LEU A 407 -14.20 -10.66 -14.32
CA LEU A 407 -13.63 -9.62 -15.17
C LEU A 407 -13.50 -10.07 -16.60
N GLU A 408 -13.71 -9.14 -17.53
CA GLU A 408 -13.60 -9.36 -18.98
C GLU A 408 -12.50 -8.48 -19.60
N GLY A 409 -12.04 -8.85 -20.78
CA GLY A 409 -11.13 -8.07 -21.62
C GLY A 409 -9.82 -7.71 -20.92
N VAL A 410 -9.43 -6.44 -21.00
CA VAL A 410 -8.18 -5.92 -20.42
C VAL A 410 -8.15 -6.04 -18.90
N GLY A 411 -9.30 -5.85 -18.24
CA GLY A 411 -9.42 -5.95 -16.78
C GLY A 411 -9.01 -7.33 -16.26
N ARG A 412 -9.39 -8.39 -16.96
CA ARG A 412 -9.02 -9.77 -16.63
C ARG A 412 -7.51 -9.99 -16.77
N VAL A 413 -6.90 -9.52 -17.86
CA VAL A 413 -5.45 -9.65 -18.06
C VAL A 413 -4.69 -8.93 -16.96
N VAL A 414 -5.12 -7.72 -16.60
CA VAL A 414 -4.53 -6.98 -15.48
C VAL A 414 -4.69 -7.76 -14.18
N GLY A 415 -5.90 -8.24 -13.89
CA GLY A 415 -6.18 -9.02 -12.67
C GLY A 415 -5.34 -10.30 -12.56
N GLU A 416 -5.15 -11.02 -13.65
CA GLU A 416 -4.35 -12.25 -13.69
C GLU A 416 -2.83 -12.01 -13.57
N THR A 417 -2.35 -10.85 -14.01
CA THR A 417 -0.90 -10.52 -13.99
C THR A 417 -0.47 -9.68 -12.81
N TYR A 418 -1.40 -9.00 -12.15
CA TYR A 418 -1.08 -8.05 -11.08
C TYR A 418 -0.65 -8.77 -9.80
N PRO A 419 0.51 -8.45 -9.20
CA PRO A 419 1.04 -9.19 -8.05
C PRO A 419 0.12 -9.22 -6.82
N ALA A 420 -0.66 -8.16 -6.59
CA ALA A 420 -1.57 -8.11 -5.45
C ALA A 420 -2.70 -9.15 -5.55
N SER A 421 -3.13 -9.50 -6.75
CA SER A 421 -4.15 -10.54 -6.98
C SER A 421 -3.71 -11.88 -6.43
N HIS A 422 -2.47 -12.25 -6.71
CA HIS A 422 -1.88 -13.50 -6.21
C HIS A 422 -1.71 -13.45 -4.69
N MET A 423 -1.29 -12.32 -4.13
CA MET A 423 -1.14 -12.19 -2.68
C MET A 423 -2.49 -12.21 -1.95
N ILE A 424 -3.54 -11.61 -2.50
CA ILE A 424 -4.91 -11.69 -1.97
C ILE A 424 -5.40 -13.14 -1.99
N ALA A 425 -5.19 -13.85 -3.10
CA ALA A 425 -5.57 -15.26 -3.22
C ALA A 425 -4.82 -16.13 -2.19
N ILE A 426 -3.51 -15.93 -2.01
CA ILE A 426 -2.71 -16.63 -1.00
C ILE A 426 -3.22 -16.30 0.41
N SER A 427 -3.42 -15.04 0.73
CA SER A 427 -3.87 -14.60 2.05
C SER A 427 -5.24 -15.20 2.39
N ARG A 428 -6.24 -15.04 1.52
CA ARG A 428 -7.56 -15.67 1.70
C ARG A 428 -7.46 -17.20 1.78
N GLY A 429 -6.59 -17.80 0.96
CA GLY A 429 -6.37 -19.25 0.95
C GLY A 429 -5.83 -19.78 2.28
N VAL A 430 -4.85 -19.10 2.86
CA VAL A 430 -4.23 -19.49 4.12
C VAL A 430 -5.12 -19.17 5.32
N PHE A 431 -5.76 -18.00 5.36
CA PHE A 431 -6.66 -17.67 6.48
C PHE A 431 -7.92 -18.53 6.49
N SER A 432 -8.61 -18.70 5.35
CA SER A 432 -9.96 -19.25 5.32
C SER A 432 -10.06 -20.68 4.77
N LYS A 433 -9.15 -21.08 3.85
CA LYS A 433 -9.28 -22.35 3.11
C LYS A 433 -8.27 -23.41 3.53
N ALA A 434 -7.49 -23.19 4.59
CA ALA A 434 -6.46 -24.08 5.10
C ALA A 434 -5.41 -24.49 4.05
N LEU A 435 -5.07 -23.61 3.09
CA LEU A 435 -4.10 -23.94 2.06
C LEU A 435 -2.67 -23.99 2.61
N HIS A 436 -1.91 -24.95 2.08
CA HIS A 436 -0.52 -25.18 2.42
C HIS A 436 0.40 -24.79 1.25
N LEU A 437 1.71 -24.82 1.49
CA LEU A 437 2.72 -24.37 0.51
C LEU A 437 2.59 -25.07 -0.86
N ARG A 438 2.19 -26.34 -0.87
CA ARG A 438 2.01 -27.13 -2.10
C ARG A 438 0.86 -26.64 -2.97
N ASP A 439 -0.19 -26.15 -2.33
CA ASP A 439 -1.40 -25.67 -3.01
C ASP A 439 -1.21 -24.28 -3.62
N LEU A 440 -0.24 -23.54 -3.12
CA LEU A 440 0.02 -22.13 -3.46
C LEU A 440 1.10 -21.95 -4.53
N GLY A 441 1.65 -23.04 -5.08
CA GLY A 441 2.79 -23.00 -5.99
C GLY A 441 2.62 -22.04 -7.16
N GLY A 442 1.49 -22.08 -7.86
CA GLY A 442 1.22 -21.18 -9.01
C GLY A 442 1.25 -19.70 -8.62
N ALA A 443 0.56 -19.32 -7.55
CA ALA A 443 0.51 -17.94 -7.10
C ALA A 443 1.87 -17.44 -6.56
N LEU A 444 2.63 -18.30 -5.87
CA LEU A 444 3.98 -17.98 -5.40
C LEU A 444 4.96 -17.79 -6.56
N TRP A 445 4.87 -18.63 -7.61
CA TRP A 445 5.69 -18.46 -8.81
C TRP A 445 5.40 -17.13 -9.53
N SER A 446 4.13 -16.76 -9.66
CA SER A 446 3.75 -15.47 -10.25
C SER A 446 4.33 -14.30 -9.46
N LEU A 447 4.24 -14.35 -8.11
CA LEU A 447 4.86 -13.34 -7.25
C LEU A 447 6.38 -13.30 -7.39
N LEU A 448 7.03 -14.46 -7.44
CA LEU A 448 8.49 -14.54 -7.57
C LEU A 448 8.97 -13.98 -8.90
N LEU A 449 8.23 -14.21 -10.00
CA LEU A 449 8.52 -13.65 -11.31
C LEU A 449 8.34 -12.13 -11.36
N ALA A 450 7.42 -11.58 -10.57
CA ALA A 450 7.21 -10.14 -10.50
C ALA A 450 8.44 -9.39 -9.92
N VAL A 451 9.21 -10.02 -9.02
CA VAL A 451 10.39 -9.40 -8.39
C VAL A 451 11.42 -8.94 -9.42
N PRO A 452 12.00 -9.81 -10.28
CA PRO A 452 13.00 -9.38 -11.26
C PRO A 452 12.42 -8.42 -12.30
N VAL A 453 11.15 -8.52 -12.63
CA VAL A 453 10.51 -7.60 -13.58
C VAL A 453 10.46 -6.19 -13.01
N VAL A 454 9.90 -6.03 -11.81
CA VAL A 454 9.73 -4.70 -11.18
C VAL A 454 11.11 -4.09 -10.84
N LEU A 455 12.01 -4.86 -10.23
CA LEU A 455 13.34 -4.37 -9.89
C LEU A 455 14.21 -4.10 -11.14
N GLY A 456 14.11 -4.95 -12.14
CA GLY A 456 14.80 -4.76 -13.41
C GLY A 456 14.37 -3.47 -14.11
N LEU A 457 13.06 -3.20 -14.15
CA LEU A 457 12.53 -1.95 -14.66
C LEU A 457 12.99 -0.74 -13.84
N ALA A 458 12.95 -0.82 -12.51
CA ALA A 458 13.41 0.25 -11.64
C ALA A 458 14.91 0.56 -11.87
N ILE A 459 15.76 -0.47 -11.97
CA ILE A 459 17.21 -0.31 -12.24
C ILE A 459 17.45 0.27 -13.64
N ALA A 460 16.72 -0.22 -14.65
CA ALA A 460 16.87 0.22 -16.03
C ALA A 460 16.45 1.70 -16.21
N LEU A 461 15.36 2.12 -15.58
CA LEU A 461 14.83 3.48 -15.65
C LEU A 461 15.61 4.47 -14.77
N THR A 462 16.35 4.00 -13.78
CA THR A 462 17.19 4.88 -12.95
C THR A 462 18.34 5.44 -13.79
N ARG A 463 18.32 6.75 -14.06
CA ARG A 463 19.37 7.44 -14.81
C ARG A 463 20.54 7.75 -13.87
N LYS A 464 21.78 7.54 -14.34
CA LYS A 464 23.00 7.84 -13.58
C LYS A 464 23.42 9.31 -13.71
N GLN A 465 22.90 10.04 -14.70
CA GLN A 465 23.09 11.48 -14.91
C GLN A 465 21.76 12.06 -15.40
N GLU A 466 21.27 13.08 -14.75
CA GLU A 466 20.24 13.94 -15.33
C GLU A 466 20.92 14.88 -16.33
N ARG A 467 20.51 14.83 -17.59
CA ARG A 467 20.84 15.85 -18.59
C ARG A 467 19.97 17.05 -18.39
#